data_4c01e128f2c80fc7f80fb5107cb93b80
#
_entry.id   4c01e128f2c80fc7f80fb5107cb93b80
#
_cell.length_a   1.000
_cell.length_b   1.000
_cell.length_c   1.000
_cell.angle_alpha   90.00
_cell.angle_beta   90.00
_cell.angle_gamma   90.00
#
_symmetry.space_group_name_H-M   'P 1'
#
loop_
_entity.id
_entity.type
_entity.pdbx_description
1 polymer ?
#
loop_
_entity_poly.entity_id
_entity_poly.type
_entity_poly.pdbx_seq_one_letter_code
_entity_poly.pdbx_strand_id
1 'polypeptide(L)'
;MDTRLAREQLNLLAQEGGRLGYNTVQSVREYVEAASIINVALVDLGEGATQTIAKLSNIFGMEQMYGVRDSMLKIGSTVNHLSQNCTAAKPFIVEFAQRMAGIGSTAKMTIPEIMAFAATLDAHGQKVEMSATALQRTIMELFKKPAEMAQKVGLETNTFIETLNKSTTQGVMMFLEALGRLGEDKALAVLSPLFQDLGL
;
A
#
# COMPACT_ATOMS: atom_id res chain seq x y z
N MET A 1 -11.79 12.50 26.64
CA MET A 1 -10.92 12.52 25.44
C MET A 1 -9.64 13.22 25.84
N ASP A 2 -8.58 12.48 26.06
CA ASP A 2 -7.28 13.04 26.44
C ASP A 2 -6.44 13.21 25.15
N THR A 3 -6.73 14.28 24.40
CA THR A 3 -6.01 14.60 23.18
C THR A 3 -5.13 15.83 23.42
N ARG A 4 -3.90 15.78 22.95
CA ARG A 4 -2.94 16.90 23.04
C ARG A 4 -3.25 18.04 22.04
N LEU A 5 -4.31 17.91 21.26
CA LEU A 5 -4.71 18.89 20.27
C LEU A 5 -5.63 19.96 20.87
N ALA A 6 -5.51 21.19 20.37
CA ALA A 6 -6.40 22.28 20.72
C ALA A 6 -7.84 22.00 20.23
N ARG A 7 -8.84 22.57 20.92
CA ARG A 7 -10.26 22.39 20.60
C ARG A 7 -10.61 22.73 19.14
N GLU A 8 -9.96 23.75 18.58
CA GLU A 8 -10.17 24.16 17.19
C GLU A 8 -9.69 23.06 16.20
N GLN A 9 -8.55 22.45 16.47
CA GLN A 9 -8.02 21.34 15.67
C GLN A 9 -8.94 20.12 15.74
N LEU A 10 -9.51 19.81 16.90
CA LEU A 10 -10.49 18.72 17.06
C LEU A 10 -11.77 18.99 16.25
N ASN A 11 -12.24 20.23 16.21
CA ASN A 11 -13.40 20.62 15.39
C ASN A 11 -13.11 20.47 13.88
N LEU A 12 -11.90 20.83 13.42
CA LEU A 12 -11.50 20.63 12.03
C LEU A 12 -11.47 19.14 11.68
N LEU A 13 -10.89 18.30 12.53
CA LEU A 13 -10.88 16.85 12.33
C LEU A 13 -12.32 16.27 12.31
N ALA A 14 -13.23 16.78 13.13
CA ALA A 14 -14.63 16.34 13.10
C ALA A 14 -15.31 16.70 11.77
N GLN A 15 -15.04 17.89 11.22
CA GLN A 15 -15.53 18.27 9.89
C GLN A 15 -14.94 17.40 8.78
N GLU A 16 -13.65 17.07 8.86
CA GLU A 16 -13.00 16.15 7.93
C GLU A 16 -13.63 14.76 7.97
N GLY A 17 -13.87 14.23 9.18
CA GLY A 17 -14.56 12.97 9.36
C GLY A 17 -15.93 12.95 8.69
N GLY A 18 -16.71 14.03 8.84
CA GLY A 18 -17.98 14.20 8.14
C GLY A 18 -17.85 14.18 6.61
N ARG A 19 -16.81 14.82 6.05
CA ARG A 19 -16.53 14.81 4.59
C ARG A 19 -16.09 13.43 4.09
N LEU A 20 -15.49 12.60 4.93
CA LEU A 20 -15.10 11.21 4.61
C LEU A 20 -16.29 10.24 4.66
N GLY A 21 -17.48 10.71 5.07
CA GLY A 21 -18.69 9.91 5.12
C GLY A 21 -19.01 9.33 6.51
N TYR A 22 -18.26 9.69 7.54
CA TYR A 22 -18.60 9.32 8.91
C TYR A 22 -19.79 10.15 9.39
N ASN A 23 -20.98 9.54 9.50
CA ASN A 23 -22.24 10.21 9.72
C ASN A 23 -22.87 9.93 11.09
N THR A 24 -22.20 9.14 11.94
CA THR A 24 -22.62 8.90 13.32
C THR A 24 -21.68 9.60 14.29
N VAL A 25 -22.19 9.99 15.45
CA VAL A 25 -21.38 10.57 16.54
C VAL A 25 -20.21 9.64 16.90
N GLN A 26 -20.48 8.34 16.92
CA GLN A 26 -19.46 7.34 17.24
C GLN A 26 -18.35 7.30 16.19
N SER A 27 -18.69 7.18 14.89
CA SER A 27 -17.69 7.09 13.81
C SER A 27 -16.87 8.37 13.67
N VAL A 28 -17.49 9.56 13.83
CA VAL A 28 -16.75 10.84 13.86
C VAL A 28 -15.81 10.90 15.05
N ARG A 29 -16.25 10.48 16.23
CA ARG A 29 -15.41 10.43 17.42
C ARG A 29 -14.22 9.50 17.24
N GLU A 30 -14.44 8.31 16.74
CA GLU A 30 -13.37 7.33 16.46
C GLU A 30 -12.35 7.87 15.46
N TYR A 31 -12.81 8.55 14.39
CA TYR A 31 -11.93 9.23 13.45
C TYR A 31 -11.10 10.31 14.12
N VAL A 32 -11.71 11.20 14.88
CA VAL A 32 -11.01 12.30 15.58
C VAL A 32 -9.97 11.76 16.55
N GLU A 33 -10.27 10.71 17.30
CA GLU A 33 -9.35 10.06 18.22
C GLU A 33 -8.13 9.48 17.47
N ALA A 34 -8.35 8.72 16.40
CA ALA A 34 -7.28 8.15 15.59
C ALA A 34 -6.43 9.23 14.91
N ALA A 35 -7.08 10.21 14.27
CA ALA A 35 -6.42 11.30 13.56
C ALA A 35 -5.55 12.14 14.52
N SER A 36 -6.05 12.41 15.74
CA SER A 36 -5.30 13.13 16.77
C SER A 36 -4.02 12.41 17.17
N ILE A 37 -4.08 11.09 17.34
CA ILE A 37 -2.91 10.27 17.68
C ILE A 37 -1.92 10.22 16.51
N ILE A 38 -2.42 10.00 15.29
CA ILE A 38 -1.60 9.91 14.07
C ILE A 38 -0.88 11.24 13.81
N ASN A 39 -1.59 12.38 13.90
CA ASN A 39 -0.99 13.69 13.68
C ASN A 39 0.14 14.03 14.67
N VAL A 40 0.03 13.54 15.91
CA VAL A 40 1.09 13.73 16.91
C VAL A 40 2.24 12.73 16.71
N ALA A 41 1.93 11.48 16.42
CA ALA A 41 2.94 10.42 16.29
C ALA A 41 3.69 10.45 14.97
N LEU A 42 3.05 10.91 13.90
CA LEU A 42 3.56 10.88 12.53
C LEU A 42 3.54 12.29 11.90
N VAL A 43 4.07 13.28 12.63
CA VAL A 43 4.08 14.70 12.21
C VAL A 43 4.70 14.91 10.82
N ASP A 44 5.64 14.05 10.41
CA ASP A 44 6.34 14.14 9.11
C ASP A 44 5.48 13.69 7.91
N LEU A 45 4.27 13.17 8.15
CA LEU A 45 3.38 12.74 7.05
C LEU A 45 2.78 13.92 6.26
N GLY A 46 2.76 15.13 6.86
CA GLY A 46 2.16 16.31 6.23
C GLY A 46 0.62 16.33 6.27
N GLU A 47 0.07 17.38 5.66
CA GLU A 47 -1.39 17.57 5.58
C GLU A 47 -2.06 16.49 4.74
N GLY A 48 -3.26 16.07 5.12
CA GLY A 48 -4.07 15.08 4.40
C GLY A 48 -3.70 13.62 4.61
N ALA A 49 -2.62 13.32 5.34
CA ALA A 49 -2.20 11.94 5.57
C ALA A 49 -3.21 11.13 6.39
N THR A 50 -3.85 11.72 7.38
CA THR A 50 -4.91 11.06 8.16
C THR A 50 -6.12 10.74 7.31
N GLN A 51 -6.49 11.62 6.38
CA GLN A 51 -7.57 11.38 5.41
C GLN A 51 -7.21 10.21 4.48
N THR A 52 -5.96 10.16 4.02
CA THR A 52 -5.46 9.05 3.17
C THR A 52 -5.50 7.74 3.92
N ILE A 53 -5.05 7.70 5.18
CA ILE A 53 -5.11 6.52 6.04
C ILE A 53 -6.56 6.05 6.25
N ALA A 54 -7.50 6.97 6.49
CA ALA A 54 -8.92 6.63 6.60
C ALA A 54 -9.49 6.04 5.30
N LYS A 55 -9.17 6.64 4.14
CA LYS A 55 -9.57 6.10 2.83
C LYS A 55 -9.00 4.70 2.59
N LEU A 56 -7.72 4.48 2.90
CA LEU A 56 -7.09 3.17 2.81
C LEU A 56 -7.81 2.15 3.71
N SER A 57 -8.11 2.52 4.95
CA SER A 57 -8.86 1.68 5.89
C SER A 57 -10.20 1.23 5.32
N ASN A 58 -10.94 2.15 4.69
CA ASN A 58 -12.22 1.86 4.06
C ASN A 58 -12.08 0.97 2.82
N ILE A 59 -11.17 1.30 1.88
CA ILE A 59 -10.96 0.55 0.63
C ILE A 59 -10.58 -0.91 0.92
N PHE A 60 -9.79 -1.15 1.96
CA PHE A 60 -9.37 -2.51 2.34
C PHE A 60 -10.32 -3.20 3.32
N GLY A 61 -11.48 -2.60 3.59
CA GLY A 61 -12.50 -3.20 4.46
C GLY A 61 -12.08 -3.33 5.93
N MET A 62 -11.01 -2.65 6.35
CA MET A 62 -10.52 -2.76 7.73
C MET A 62 -11.47 -2.16 8.76
N GLU A 63 -12.26 -1.16 8.36
CA GLU A 63 -13.24 -0.51 9.25
C GLU A 63 -14.34 -1.47 9.67
N GLN A 64 -14.77 -2.37 8.78
CA GLN A 64 -15.77 -3.39 9.10
C GLN A 64 -15.23 -4.44 10.08
N MET A 65 -13.92 -4.69 10.08
CA MET A 65 -13.29 -5.69 10.95
C MET A 65 -12.90 -5.11 12.32
N TYR A 66 -12.43 -3.87 12.36
CA TYR A 66 -11.77 -3.31 13.55
C TYR A 66 -12.41 -2.01 14.06
N GLY A 67 -13.40 -1.44 13.34
CA GLY A 67 -13.89 -0.08 13.58
C GLY A 67 -12.96 0.98 13.01
N VAL A 68 -13.43 2.23 12.95
CA VAL A 68 -12.69 3.35 12.33
C VAL A 68 -11.38 3.62 13.06
N ARG A 69 -11.44 3.76 14.40
CA ARG A 69 -10.28 4.10 15.20
C ARG A 69 -9.14 3.09 15.07
N ASP A 70 -9.43 1.83 15.35
CA ASP A 70 -8.39 0.80 15.45
C ASP A 70 -7.82 0.43 14.07
N SER A 71 -8.61 0.48 13.00
CA SER A 71 -8.14 0.30 11.64
C SER A 71 -7.14 1.38 11.22
N MET A 72 -7.44 2.65 11.49
CA MET A 72 -6.52 3.77 11.22
C MET A 72 -5.23 3.66 12.03
N LEU A 73 -5.33 3.33 13.32
CA LEU A 73 -4.15 3.16 14.19
C LEU A 73 -3.26 1.99 13.75
N LYS A 74 -3.85 0.89 13.27
CA LYS A 74 -3.08 -0.23 12.70
C LYS A 74 -2.27 0.20 11.47
N ILE A 75 -2.87 0.97 10.56
CA ILE A 75 -2.17 1.51 9.39
C ILE A 75 -1.06 2.48 9.83
N GLY A 76 -1.36 3.43 10.70
CA GLY A 76 -0.37 4.37 11.25
C GLY A 76 0.80 3.66 11.94
N SER A 77 0.51 2.61 12.72
CA SER A 77 1.55 1.77 13.36
C SER A 77 2.41 1.05 12.33
N THR A 78 1.84 0.56 11.23
CA THR A 78 2.61 -0.06 10.14
C THR A 78 3.57 0.94 9.49
N VAL A 79 3.10 2.15 9.18
CA VAL A 79 3.95 3.23 8.63
C VAL A 79 5.08 3.56 9.58
N ASN A 80 4.76 3.75 10.87
CA ASN A 80 5.77 4.07 11.88
C ASN A 80 6.81 2.95 12.01
N HIS A 81 6.36 1.70 12.10
CA HIS A 81 7.23 0.54 12.22
C HIS A 81 8.20 0.42 11.04
N LEU A 82 7.70 0.54 9.82
CA LEU A 82 8.53 0.47 8.61
C LEU A 82 9.54 1.61 8.58
N SER A 83 9.11 2.86 8.83
CA SER A 83 10.01 4.02 8.81
C SER A 83 11.09 4.01 9.90
N GLN A 84 10.87 3.28 11.00
CA GLN A 84 11.87 3.11 12.05
C GLN A 84 12.88 1.99 11.77
N ASN A 85 12.51 1.02 10.95
CA ASN A 85 13.32 -0.18 10.67
C ASN A 85 13.96 -0.18 9.28
N CYS A 86 13.69 0.82 8.45
CA CYS A 86 14.31 1.02 7.14
C CYS A 86 14.48 2.51 6.85
N THR A 87 15.16 2.84 5.76
CA THR A 87 15.41 4.23 5.33
C THR A 87 14.23 4.89 4.64
N ALA A 88 13.10 4.19 4.50
CA ALA A 88 11.95 4.66 3.75
C ALA A 88 11.25 5.84 4.43
N ALA A 89 10.92 6.85 3.63
CA ALA A 89 10.18 8.02 4.07
C ALA A 89 8.70 7.68 4.30
N LYS A 90 8.15 8.12 5.42
CA LYS A 90 6.72 7.92 5.75
C LYS A 90 5.77 8.40 4.65
N PRO A 91 5.98 9.61 4.04
CA PRO A 91 5.13 10.05 2.94
C PRO A 91 5.15 9.12 1.73
N PHE A 92 6.33 8.58 1.36
CA PHE A 92 6.46 7.62 0.28
C PHE A 92 5.62 6.36 0.53
N ILE A 93 5.71 5.80 1.75
CA ILE A 93 4.96 4.59 2.13
C ILE A 93 3.45 4.82 1.99
N VAL A 94 2.94 5.94 2.48
CA VAL A 94 1.49 6.25 2.43
C VAL A 94 1.04 6.55 1.01
N GLU A 95 1.79 7.34 0.24
CA GLU A 95 1.45 7.67 -1.15
C GLU A 95 1.48 6.42 -2.04
N PHE A 96 2.48 5.57 -1.89
CA PHE A 96 2.55 4.30 -2.61
C PHE A 96 1.33 3.42 -2.31
N ALA A 97 0.98 3.27 -1.03
CA ALA A 97 -0.20 2.50 -0.63
C ALA A 97 -1.50 3.09 -1.21
N GLN A 98 -1.63 4.42 -1.27
CA GLN A 98 -2.76 5.08 -1.90
C GLN A 98 -2.84 4.77 -3.40
N ARG A 99 -1.74 4.84 -4.11
CA ARG A 99 -1.68 4.51 -5.54
C ARG A 99 -2.00 3.04 -5.80
N MET A 100 -1.56 2.15 -4.92
CA MET A 100 -1.80 0.71 -5.02
C MET A 100 -3.20 0.28 -4.57
N ALA A 101 -3.99 1.16 -3.92
CA ALA A 101 -5.21 0.77 -3.22
C ALA A 101 -6.21 0.00 -4.09
N GLY A 102 -6.44 0.45 -5.33
CA GLY A 102 -7.39 -0.20 -6.24
C GLY A 102 -6.99 -1.62 -6.63
N ILE A 103 -5.78 -1.78 -7.15
CA ILE A 103 -5.28 -3.10 -7.58
C ILE A 103 -4.98 -4.00 -6.37
N GLY A 104 -4.40 -3.44 -5.31
CA GLY A 104 -4.05 -4.19 -4.12
C GLY A 104 -5.26 -4.82 -3.43
N SER A 105 -6.34 -4.05 -3.27
CA SER A 105 -7.61 -4.55 -2.75
C SER A 105 -8.20 -5.65 -3.63
N THR A 106 -8.24 -5.44 -4.96
CA THR A 106 -8.75 -6.43 -5.92
C THR A 106 -7.90 -7.72 -5.92
N ALA A 107 -6.59 -7.58 -5.83
CA ALA A 107 -5.64 -8.68 -5.77
C ALA A 107 -5.52 -9.31 -4.37
N LYS A 108 -6.36 -8.90 -3.42
CA LYS A 108 -6.39 -9.41 -2.03
C LYS A 108 -5.06 -9.26 -1.28
N MET A 109 -4.27 -8.25 -1.64
CA MET A 109 -3.08 -7.86 -0.87
C MET A 109 -3.51 -7.11 0.39
N THR A 110 -2.77 -7.27 1.46
CA THR A 110 -2.97 -6.49 2.69
C THR A 110 -2.22 -5.16 2.65
N ILE A 111 -2.68 -4.17 3.41
CA ILE A 111 -1.99 -2.87 3.52
C ILE A 111 -0.53 -3.03 3.98
N PRO A 112 -0.20 -3.83 5.01
CA PRO A 112 1.19 -4.06 5.40
C PRO A 112 2.07 -4.63 4.29
N GLU A 113 1.55 -5.55 3.47
CA GLU A 113 2.29 -6.10 2.33
C GLU A 113 2.61 -5.03 1.28
N ILE A 114 1.62 -4.19 0.94
CA ILE A 114 1.80 -3.08 0.00
C ILE A 114 2.82 -2.07 0.55
N MET A 115 2.73 -1.73 1.84
CA MET A 115 3.65 -0.81 2.49
C MET A 115 5.08 -1.38 2.61
N ALA A 116 5.23 -2.70 2.72
CA ALA A 116 6.54 -3.35 2.70
C ALA A 116 7.21 -3.23 1.31
N PHE A 117 6.44 -3.38 0.21
CA PHE A 117 6.96 -3.07 -1.13
C PHE A 117 7.37 -1.60 -1.25
N ALA A 118 6.55 -0.67 -0.74
CA ALA A 118 6.89 0.76 -0.72
C ALA A 118 8.22 1.01 -0.03
N ALA A 119 8.39 0.47 1.17
CA ALA A 119 9.61 0.64 1.96
C ALA A 119 10.85 0.11 1.26
N THR A 120 10.74 -1.05 0.60
CA THR A 120 11.83 -1.64 -0.18
C THR A 120 12.20 -0.77 -1.39
N LEU A 121 11.21 -0.28 -2.13
CA LEU A 121 11.43 0.51 -3.34
C LEU A 121 12.01 1.90 -3.03
N ASP A 122 11.53 2.56 -1.97
CA ASP A 122 12.10 3.83 -1.51
C ASP A 122 13.54 3.67 -1.03
N ALA A 123 13.85 2.61 -0.27
CA ALA A 123 15.22 2.30 0.16
C ALA A 123 16.19 2.12 -1.01
N HIS A 124 15.69 1.76 -2.21
CA HIS A 124 16.47 1.68 -3.45
C HIS A 124 16.43 2.97 -4.27
N GLY A 125 15.93 4.07 -3.72
CA GLY A 125 15.90 5.39 -4.35
C GLY A 125 14.92 5.53 -5.52
N GLN A 126 13.91 4.66 -5.60
CA GLN A 126 12.93 4.71 -6.67
C GLN A 126 11.89 5.82 -6.42
N LYS A 127 11.33 6.38 -7.51
CA LYS A 127 10.23 7.36 -7.41
C LYS A 127 8.90 6.65 -7.17
N VAL A 128 8.07 7.21 -6.30
CA VAL A 128 6.80 6.59 -5.87
C VAL A 128 5.85 6.32 -7.05
N GLU A 129 5.73 7.26 -7.99
CA GLU A 129 4.83 7.13 -9.15
C GLU A 129 5.24 5.98 -10.06
N MET A 130 6.53 5.92 -10.37
CA MET A 130 7.09 4.88 -11.25
C MET A 130 6.98 3.51 -10.60
N SER A 131 7.34 3.42 -9.33
CA SER A 131 7.31 2.19 -8.54
C SER A 131 5.90 1.62 -8.43
N ALA A 132 4.93 2.46 -8.09
CA ALA A 132 3.54 2.02 -7.97
C ALA A 132 2.98 1.57 -9.32
N THR A 133 3.25 2.31 -10.40
CA THR A 133 2.80 1.95 -11.75
C THR A 133 3.44 0.64 -12.21
N ALA A 134 4.73 0.47 -11.96
CA ALA A 134 5.46 -0.75 -12.33
C ALA A 134 4.88 -1.98 -11.60
N LEU A 135 4.68 -1.89 -10.28
CA LEU A 135 4.11 -2.99 -9.50
C LEU A 135 2.66 -3.30 -9.92
N GLN A 136 1.83 -2.28 -10.15
CA GLN A 136 0.46 -2.46 -10.65
C GLN A 136 0.43 -3.22 -11.97
N ARG A 137 1.24 -2.81 -12.95
CA ARG A 137 1.32 -3.49 -14.25
C ARG A 137 1.81 -4.92 -14.12
N THR A 138 2.84 -5.13 -13.31
CA THR A 138 3.35 -6.48 -13.05
C THR A 138 2.25 -7.38 -12.49
N ILE A 139 1.53 -6.94 -11.47
CA ILE A 139 0.41 -7.70 -10.88
C ILE A 139 -0.65 -7.99 -11.94
N MET A 140 -1.05 -6.98 -12.73
CA MET A 140 -2.06 -7.16 -13.77
C MET A 140 -1.64 -8.20 -14.82
N GLU A 141 -0.40 -8.18 -15.29
CA GLU A 141 0.09 -9.15 -16.27
C GLU A 141 0.24 -10.56 -15.68
N LEU A 142 0.65 -10.67 -14.41
CA LEU A 142 0.69 -11.96 -13.73
C LEU A 142 -0.69 -12.62 -13.64
N PHE A 143 -1.74 -11.84 -13.42
CA PHE A 143 -3.12 -12.37 -13.41
C PHE A 143 -3.70 -12.58 -14.81
N LYS A 144 -3.33 -11.75 -15.78
CA LYS A 144 -3.82 -11.82 -17.14
C LYS A 144 -3.22 -12.99 -17.92
N LYS A 145 -1.92 -13.28 -17.71
CA LYS A 145 -1.16 -14.28 -18.45
C LYS A 145 -0.24 -15.11 -17.54
N PRO A 146 -0.76 -15.75 -16.49
CA PRO A 146 0.08 -16.37 -15.47
C PRO A 146 0.99 -17.48 -16.02
N ALA A 147 0.48 -18.31 -16.93
CA ALA A 147 1.27 -19.39 -17.55
C ALA A 147 2.42 -18.86 -18.40
N GLU A 148 2.16 -17.83 -19.24
CA GLU A 148 3.18 -17.19 -20.07
C GLU A 148 4.28 -16.56 -19.21
N MET A 149 3.86 -15.84 -18.14
CA MET A 149 4.80 -15.17 -17.24
C MET A 149 5.65 -16.17 -16.46
N ALA A 150 5.08 -17.28 -15.99
CA ALA A 150 5.82 -18.37 -15.36
C ALA A 150 6.89 -18.94 -16.29
N GLN A 151 6.52 -19.27 -17.53
CA GLN A 151 7.44 -19.84 -18.53
C GLN A 151 8.59 -18.89 -18.87
N LYS A 152 8.32 -17.58 -19.01
CA LYS A 152 9.35 -16.56 -19.31
C LYS A 152 10.46 -16.51 -18.26
N VAL A 153 10.15 -16.80 -17.01
CA VAL A 153 11.12 -16.78 -15.91
C VAL A 153 11.55 -18.17 -15.44
N GLY A 154 11.10 -19.22 -16.14
CA GLY A 154 11.49 -20.61 -15.84
C GLY A 154 10.85 -21.21 -14.60
N LEU A 155 9.66 -20.69 -14.20
CA LEU A 155 8.88 -21.26 -13.11
C LEU A 155 7.99 -22.39 -13.58
N GLU A 156 7.76 -23.38 -12.71
CA GLU A 156 6.75 -24.40 -12.94
C GLU A 156 5.36 -23.76 -12.89
N THR A 157 4.61 -23.91 -14.00
CA THR A 157 3.40 -23.13 -14.27
C THR A 157 2.30 -23.35 -13.23
N ASN A 158 2.01 -24.61 -12.88
CA ASN A 158 0.91 -24.92 -11.96
C ASN A 158 1.21 -24.41 -10.54
N THR A 159 2.44 -24.66 -10.06
CA THR A 159 2.90 -24.18 -8.74
C THR A 159 2.84 -22.66 -8.65
N PHE A 160 3.25 -21.96 -9.72
CA PHE A 160 3.18 -20.51 -9.76
C PHE A 160 1.75 -20.00 -9.72
N ILE A 161 0.85 -20.57 -10.53
CA ILE A 161 -0.57 -20.17 -10.56
C ILE A 161 -1.24 -20.43 -9.20
N GLU A 162 -1.00 -21.58 -8.60
CA GLU A 162 -1.53 -21.91 -7.26
C GLU A 162 -1.03 -20.91 -6.21
N THR A 163 0.27 -20.60 -6.23
CA THR A 163 0.88 -19.63 -5.31
C THR A 163 0.28 -18.24 -5.50
N LEU A 164 0.18 -17.77 -6.75
CA LEU A 164 -0.39 -16.45 -7.08
C LEU A 164 -1.85 -16.33 -6.63
N ASN A 165 -2.65 -17.37 -6.84
CA ASN A 165 -4.06 -17.41 -6.43
C ASN A 165 -4.23 -17.48 -4.91
N LYS A 166 -3.32 -18.14 -4.19
CA LYS A 166 -3.33 -18.25 -2.74
C LYS A 166 -2.87 -16.97 -2.06
N SER A 167 -1.83 -16.35 -2.59
CA SER A 167 -1.25 -15.10 -2.11
C SER A 167 -0.59 -14.33 -3.25
N THR A 168 -1.18 -13.21 -3.62
CA THR A 168 -0.60 -12.32 -4.65
C THR A 168 0.81 -11.91 -4.30
N THR A 169 1.06 -11.54 -3.05
CA THR A 169 2.39 -11.14 -2.56
C THR A 169 3.41 -12.24 -2.76
N GLN A 170 3.09 -13.49 -2.39
CA GLN A 170 3.99 -14.62 -2.61
C GLN A 170 4.22 -14.91 -4.09
N GLY A 171 3.18 -14.84 -4.92
CA GLY A 171 3.31 -15.00 -6.37
C GLY A 171 4.20 -13.93 -7.01
N VAL A 172 4.02 -12.66 -6.62
CA VAL A 172 4.87 -11.55 -7.08
C VAL A 172 6.32 -11.76 -6.64
N MET A 173 6.56 -12.10 -5.38
CA MET A 173 7.91 -12.37 -4.87
C MET A 173 8.57 -13.54 -5.60
N MET A 174 7.86 -14.64 -5.81
CA MET A 174 8.33 -15.80 -6.55
C MET A 174 8.72 -15.43 -7.99
N PHE A 175 7.92 -14.60 -8.66
CA PHE A 175 8.20 -14.09 -9.99
C PHE A 175 9.46 -13.20 -10.01
N LEU A 176 9.57 -12.24 -9.09
CA LEU A 176 10.71 -11.32 -9.01
C LEU A 176 12.02 -12.04 -8.68
N GLU A 177 11.99 -13.05 -7.79
CA GLU A 177 13.14 -13.88 -7.48
C GLU A 177 13.61 -14.70 -8.70
N ALA A 178 12.67 -15.30 -9.44
CA ALA A 178 12.98 -16.04 -10.66
C ALA A 178 13.53 -15.10 -11.75
N LEU A 179 12.95 -13.91 -11.90
CA LEU A 179 13.42 -12.89 -12.82
C LEU A 179 14.87 -12.47 -12.51
N GLY A 180 15.20 -12.27 -11.22
CA GLY A 180 16.56 -11.92 -10.79
C GLY A 180 17.62 -13.00 -11.10
N ARG A 181 17.20 -14.25 -11.28
CA ARG A 181 18.11 -15.36 -11.65
C ARG A 181 18.40 -15.47 -13.15
N LEU A 182 17.66 -14.76 -14.01
CA LEU A 182 17.80 -14.86 -15.47
C LEU A 182 19.04 -14.16 -16.03
N GLY A 183 19.65 -13.23 -15.29
CA GLY A 183 20.63 -12.26 -15.80
C GLY A 183 19.98 -11.09 -16.54
N GLU A 184 20.74 -10.00 -16.69
CA GLU A 184 20.20 -8.69 -17.11
C GLU A 184 19.47 -8.72 -18.46
N ASP A 185 20.09 -9.29 -19.50
CA ASP A 185 19.51 -9.29 -20.86
C ASP A 185 18.16 -9.99 -20.93
N LYS A 186 18.06 -11.16 -20.29
CA LYS A 186 16.82 -11.94 -20.27
C LYS A 186 15.76 -11.28 -19.38
N ALA A 187 16.16 -10.72 -18.23
CA ALA A 187 15.26 -9.99 -17.36
C ALA A 187 14.68 -8.77 -18.08
N LEU A 188 15.49 -8.00 -18.79
CA LEU A 188 15.04 -6.87 -19.60
C LEU A 188 14.10 -7.32 -20.73
N ALA A 189 14.35 -8.44 -21.39
CA ALA A 189 13.46 -8.98 -22.42
C ALA A 189 12.08 -9.36 -21.86
N VAL A 190 12.01 -9.82 -20.61
CA VAL A 190 10.74 -10.12 -19.93
C VAL A 190 10.03 -8.84 -19.51
N LEU A 191 10.77 -7.85 -18.99
CA LEU A 191 10.21 -6.60 -18.44
C LEU A 191 9.84 -5.58 -19.52
N SER A 192 10.61 -5.48 -20.61
CA SER A 192 10.40 -4.47 -21.66
C SER A 192 8.97 -4.42 -22.18
N PRO A 193 8.29 -5.54 -22.51
CA PRO A 193 6.90 -5.49 -22.95
C PRO A 193 5.92 -4.99 -21.88
N LEU A 194 6.28 -5.11 -20.59
CA LEU A 194 5.42 -4.62 -19.48
C LEU A 194 5.48 -3.10 -19.33
N PHE A 195 6.56 -2.47 -19.80
CA PHE A 195 6.85 -1.07 -19.56
C PHE A 195 7.00 -0.22 -20.82
N GLN A 196 6.77 -0.77 -22.01
CA GLN A 196 6.93 -0.06 -23.30
C GLN A 196 6.21 1.29 -23.38
N ASP A 197 5.03 1.40 -22.73
CA ASP A 197 4.23 2.63 -22.75
C ASP A 197 4.63 3.64 -21.65
N LEU A 198 5.62 3.34 -20.81
CA LEU A 198 6.06 4.26 -19.73
C LEU A 198 7.17 5.21 -20.16
N GLY A 199 7.69 5.08 -21.40
CA GLY A 199 8.79 5.91 -21.89
C GLY A 199 10.12 5.68 -21.14
N LEU A 200 10.31 4.47 -20.60
CA LEU A 200 11.55 4.02 -19.96
C LEU A 200 12.41 3.24 -20.95
#